data_33b0c1355f7ecbe6344982d428e037ba
#
_entry.id   33b0c1355f7ecbe6344982d428e037ba
#
_cell.length_a   1.000
_cell.length_b   1.000
_cell.length_c   1.000
_cell.angle_alpha   90.00
_cell.angle_beta   90.00
_cell.angle_gamma   90.00
#
_symmetry.space_group_name_H-M   'P 1'
#
loop_
_entity.id
_entity.type
_entity.pdbx_description
1 polymer ?
#
loop_
_entity_poly.entity_id
_entity_poly.type
_entity_poly.pdbx_seq_one_letter_code
_entity_poly.pdbx_strand_id
1 'polypeptide(L)'
;RVYKYSTGQQFKMHRDGSYIRNEKEKSFYTFLIYLNDDFEGGETEFENLFTVAPKKGTALIFYHPLRHEGKTLISGLKYVLRTDVMYSRKK
;
A
#
# COMPACT_ATOMS: atom_id res chain seq x y z
N ARG A 1 5.69 -2.01 -8.72
CA ARG A 1 5.31 -0.75 -9.33
C ARG A 1 5.54 0.41 -8.37
N VAL A 2 6.11 1.50 -8.86
CA VAL A 2 6.39 2.68 -8.05
C VAL A 2 5.27 3.70 -8.26
N TYR A 3 4.72 4.22 -7.16
CA TYR A 3 3.73 5.29 -7.16
C TYR A 3 4.35 6.55 -6.61
N LYS A 4 4.05 7.67 -7.26
CA LYS A 4 4.48 9.00 -6.83
C LYS A 4 3.27 9.82 -6.42
N TYR A 5 3.32 10.40 -5.23
CA TYR A 5 2.27 11.31 -4.74
C TYR A 5 2.85 12.70 -4.59
N SER A 6 2.10 13.70 -5.04
CA SER A 6 2.41 15.12 -4.86
C SER A 6 1.49 15.72 -3.81
N THR A 7 1.82 16.91 -3.34
CA THR A 7 1.02 17.67 -2.36
C THR A 7 -0.44 17.72 -2.77
N GLY A 8 -1.34 17.40 -1.85
CA GLY A 8 -2.77 17.37 -2.06
C GLY A 8 -3.33 16.05 -2.56
N GLN A 9 -2.47 15.13 -3.00
CA GLN A 9 -2.94 13.83 -3.47
C GLN A 9 -3.14 12.86 -2.32
N GLN A 10 -4.09 11.96 -2.49
CA GLN A 10 -4.41 10.92 -1.52
C GLN A 10 -4.91 9.68 -2.24
N PHE A 11 -4.93 8.58 -1.54
CA PHE A 11 -5.57 7.36 -2.00
C PHE A 11 -6.70 7.07 -1.00
N LYS A 12 -7.95 7.28 -1.41
CA LYS A 12 -9.11 7.17 -0.53
C LYS A 12 -9.26 5.78 0.07
N MET A 13 -9.95 5.71 1.22
CA MET A 13 -10.23 4.44 1.91
C MET A 13 -10.81 3.42 0.93
N HIS A 14 -10.19 2.25 0.84
CA HIS A 14 -10.57 1.21 -0.11
C HIS A 14 -10.05 -0.15 0.33
N ARG A 15 -10.49 -1.18 -0.38
CA ARG A 15 -9.90 -2.52 -0.30
C ARG A 15 -9.11 -2.79 -1.57
N ASP A 16 -8.03 -3.52 -1.46
CA ASP A 16 -7.31 -3.98 -2.64
C ASP A 16 -8.05 -5.17 -3.26
N GLY A 17 -8.09 -5.21 -4.59
CA GLY A 17 -8.59 -6.37 -5.30
C GLY A 17 -7.52 -7.44 -5.42
N SER A 18 -7.93 -8.70 -5.36
CA SER A 18 -7.01 -9.81 -5.61
C SER A 18 -6.62 -9.84 -7.10
N TYR A 19 -5.34 -10.08 -7.37
CA TYR A 19 -4.87 -10.33 -8.72
C TYR A 19 -4.88 -11.83 -8.98
N ILE A 20 -5.59 -12.25 -10.02
CA ILE A 20 -5.69 -13.65 -10.40
C ILE A 20 -4.97 -13.84 -11.74
N ARG A 21 -3.84 -14.56 -11.73
CA ARG A 21 -3.08 -14.85 -12.94
C ARG A 21 -3.70 -16.03 -13.69
N ASN A 22 -4.11 -17.05 -12.94
CA ASN A 22 -4.79 -18.24 -13.47
C ASN A 22 -5.44 -18.98 -12.29
N GLU A 23 -6.01 -20.16 -12.55
CA GLU A 23 -6.71 -20.95 -11.52
C GLU A 23 -5.82 -21.32 -10.33
N LYS A 24 -4.50 -21.35 -10.52
CA LYS A 24 -3.54 -21.80 -9.52
C LYS A 24 -2.82 -20.67 -8.82
N GLU A 25 -2.83 -19.46 -9.39
CA GLU A 25 -2.06 -18.34 -8.89
C GLU A 25 -2.96 -17.13 -8.67
N LYS A 26 -2.98 -16.63 -7.44
CA LYS A 26 -3.66 -15.37 -7.14
C LYS A 26 -3.00 -14.69 -5.96
N SER A 27 -3.17 -13.37 -5.88
CA SER A 27 -2.65 -12.58 -4.76
C SER A 27 -3.68 -12.50 -3.65
N PHE A 28 -3.21 -12.53 -2.40
CA PHE A 28 -4.02 -12.30 -1.20
C PHE A 28 -3.52 -11.11 -0.41
N TYR A 29 -2.25 -10.75 -0.58
CA TYR A 29 -1.59 -9.72 0.23
C TYR A 29 -0.95 -8.68 -0.67
N THR A 30 -0.95 -7.45 -0.19
CA THR A 30 -0.21 -6.34 -0.79
C THR A 30 1.07 -6.15 -0.02
N PHE A 31 2.17 -5.99 -0.74
CA PHE A 31 3.47 -5.62 -0.20
C PHE A 31 3.76 -4.18 -0.59
N LEU A 32 4.07 -3.34 0.39
CA LEU A 32 4.26 -1.92 0.19
C LEU A 32 5.50 -1.45 0.94
N ILE A 33 6.38 -0.71 0.27
CA ILE A 33 7.59 -0.14 0.88
C ILE A 33 7.59 1.37 0.65
N TYR A 34 7.80 2.13 1.72
CA TYR A 34 8.05 3.56 1.61
C TYR A 34 9.49 3.78 1.13
N LEU A 35 9.65 4.47 -0.01
CA LEU A 35 10.96 4.71 -0.61
C LEU A 35 11.62 5.98 -0.09
N ASN A 36 10.84 6.87 0.54
CA ASN A 36 11.34 8.08 1.19
C ASN A 36 10.44 8.46 2.35
N ASP A 37 10.89 9.39 3.18
CA ASP A 37 10.12 9.90 4.32
C ASP A 37 10.28 11.41 4.55
N ASP A 38 10.87 12.12 3.60
CA ASP A 38 11.09 13.57 3.66
C ASP A 38 9.86 14.35 3.21
N PHE A 39 8.69 14.03 3.79
CA PHE A 39 7.41 14.65 3.46
C PHE A 39 6.51 14.69 4.69
N GLU A 40 5.43 15.48 4.64
CA GLU A 40 4.43 15.55 5.70
C GLU A 40 3.10 15.01 5.21
N GLY A 41 2.38 14.33 6.10
CA GLY A 41 1.15 13.63 5.76
C GLY A 41 1.45 12.29 5.10
N GLY A 42 0.53 11.82 4.28
CA GLY A 42 0.74 10.61 3.49
C GLY A 42 0.80 9.31 4.29
N GLU A 43 0.33 9.30 5.53
CA GLU A 43 0.27 8.09 6.35
C GLU A 43 -0.65 7.05 5.72
N THR A 44 -0.42 5.77 6.00
CA THR A 44 -1.34 4.70 5.63
C THR A 44 -2.20 4.36 6.83
N GLU A 45 -3.51 4.54 6.72
CA GLU A 45 -4.47 4.23 7.78
C GLU A 45 -5.27 2.99 7.43
N PHE A 46 -5.28 2.04 8.36
CA PHE A 46 -6.13 0.85 8.27
C PHE A 46 -7.39 1.10 9.10
N GLU A 47 -8.56 1.01 8.46
CA GLU A 47 -9.84 1.34 9.08
C GLU A 47 -10.04 0.59 10.40
N ASN A 48 -10.31 1.35 11.48
CA ASN A 48 -10.55 0.84 12.82
C ASN A 48 -9.41 0.00 13.43
N LEU A 49 -8.21 0.07 12.86
CA LEU A 49 -7.07 -0.67 13.36
C LEU A 49 -5.96 0.27 13.81
N PHE A 50 -5.16 0.75 12.89
CA PHE A 50 -4.02 1.59 13.22
C PHE A 50 -3.59 2.43 12.01
N THR A 51 -2.77 3.44 12.30
CA THR A 51 -2.16 4.29 11.26
C THR A 51 -0.66 4.07 11.27
N VAL A 52 -0.08 3.88 10.08
CA VAL A 52 1.36 3.69 9.93
C VAL A 52 2.00 4.98 9.45
N ALA A 53 2.93 5.49 10.25
CA ALA A 53 3.75 6.64 9.85
C ALA A 53 4.76 6.21 8.80
N PRO A 54 4.91 6.98 7.70
CA PRO A 54 5.86 6.63 6.67
C PRO A 54 7.29 6.80 7.16
N LYS A 55 8.08 5.74 7.01
CA LYS A 55 9.52 5.75 7.27
C LYS A 55 10.22 5.05 6.12
N LYS A 56 11.28 5.66 5.62
CA LYS A 56 12.06 5.09 4.52
C LYS A 56 12.50 3.67 4.86
N GLY A 57 12.22 2.74 3.95
CA GLY A 57 12.57 1.33 4.11
C GLY A 57 11.55 0.52 4.90
N THR A 58 10.55 1.15 5.52
CA THR A 58 9.49 0.41 6.20
C THR A 58 8.64 -0.33 5.20
N ALA A 59 8.49 -1.64 5.39
CA ALA A 59 7.67 -2.50 4.55
C ALA A 59 6.39 -2.88 5.29
N LEU A 60 5.28 -2.86 4.56
CA LEU A 60 3.99 -3.31 5.03
C LEU A 60 3.52 -4.48 4.19
N ILE A 61 3.03 -5.53 4.83
CA ILE A 61 2.36 -6.63 4.16
C ILE A 61 0.97 -6.72 4.79
N PHE A 62 -0.06 -6.61 3.97
CA PHE A 62 -1.43 -6.65 4.49
C PHE A 62 -2.38 -7.37 3.55
N TYR A 63 -3.42 -7.92 4.15
CA TYR A 63 -4.45 -8.69 3.47
C TYR A 63 -5.33 -7.78 2.61
N HIS A 64 -5.62 -8.19 1.37
CA HIS A 64 -6.39 -7.38 0.42
C HIS A 64 -7.74 -6.87 0.95
N PRO A 65 -8.54 -7.67 1.68
CA PRO A 65 -9.82 -7.20 2.20
C PRO A 65 -9.73 -6.12 3.28
N LEU A 66 -8.55 -5.85 3.86
CA LEU A 66 -8.40 -4.78 4.84
C LEU A 66 -8.60 -3.42 4.18
N ARG A 67 -9.55 -2.66 4.69
CA ARG A 67 -9.78 -1.30 4.19
C ARG A 67 -8.70 -0.37 4.72
N HIS A 68 -8.14 0.41 3.83
CA HIS A 68 -7.06 1.33 4.15
C HIS A 68 -7.09 2.55 3.24
N GLU A 69 -6.39 3.60 3.64
CA GLU A 69 -6.22 4.80 2.81
C GLU A 69 -4.80 5.31 2.90
N GLY A 70 -4.33 5.92 1.81
CA GLY A 70 -3.15 6.76 1.81
C GLY A 70 -3.61 8.18 2.06
N LYS A 71 -3.33 8.71 3.24
CA LYS A 71 -3.79 10.04 3.63
C LYS A 71 -3.20 11.12 2.75
N THR A 72 -3.87 12.26 2.70
CA THR A 72 -3.44 13.40 1.89
C THR A 72 -2.01 13.79 2.21
N LEU A 73 -1.19 13.96 1.17
CA LEU A 73 0.15 14.47 1.30
C LEU A 73 0.08 15.98 1.54
N ILE A 74 0.61 16.43 2.67
CA ILE A 74 0.56 17.84 3.08
C ILE A 74 1.65 18.63 2.39
N SER A 75 2.86 18.10 2.35
CA SER A 75 4.00 18.74 1.67
C SER A 75 5.03 17.72 1.24
N GLY A 76 5.80 18.05 0.21
CA GLY A 76 6.84 17.20 -0.32
C GLY A 76 6.36 16.21 -1.40
N LEU A 77 7.16 15.21 -1.66
CA LEU A 77 6.86 14.13 -2.61
C LEU A 77 6.97 12.80 -1.89
N LYS A 78 6.03 11.91 -2.16
CA LYS A 78 5.99 10.57 -1.56
C LYS A 78 6.17 9.53 -2.65
N TYR A 79 7.13 8.63 -2.46
CA TYR A 79 7.36 7.51 -3.36
C TYR A 79 7.14 6.19 -2.62
N VAL A 80 6.37 5.31 -3.23
CA VAL A 80 6.00 4.02 -2.65
C VAL A 80 6.18 2.94 -3.70
N LEU A 81 6.84 1.86 -3.35
CA LEU A 81 6.87 0.64 -4.15
C LEU A 81 5.72 -0.25 -3.68
N ARG A 82 4.88 -0.69 -4.61
CA ARG A 82 3.79 -1.61 -4.32
C ARG A 82 3.85 -2.81 -5.25
N THR A 83 3.69 -3.99 -4.68
CA THR A 83 3.53 -5.22 -5.44
C THR A 83 2.57 -6.15 -4.72
N ASP A 84 2.06 -7.14 -5.43
CA ASP A 84 1.20 -8.16 -4.85
C ASP A 84 2.04 -9.40 -4.52
N VAL A 85 1.72 -10.04 -3.40
CA VAL A 85 2.32 -11.31 -3.03
C VAL A 85 1.48 -12.42 -3.66
N MET A 86 2.10 -13.16 -4.57
CA MET A 86 1.42 -14.21 -5.32
C MET A 86 1.59 -15.56 -4.63
N TYR A 87 0.52 -16.34 -4.66
CA TYR A 87 0.52 -17.71 -4.16
C TYR A 87 0.18 -18.66 -5.30
N SER A 88 0.95 -19.74 -5.40
CA SER A 88 0.67 -20.81 -6.34
C SER A 88 0.10 -22.00 -5.57
N ARG A 89 -1.04 -22.54 -6.07
CA ARG A 89 -1.61 -23.75 -5.52
C ARG A 89 -0.76 -24.93 -5.96
N LYS A 90 -0.24 -25.68 -5.01
CA LYS A 90 0.43 -26.94 -5.29
C LYS A 90 -0.61 -28.05 -5.39
N LYS A 91 -0.39 -28.94 -6.31
CA LYS A 91 -1.22 -30.12 -6.43
C LYS A 91 -0.81 -31.16 -5.40
#